data_051dc7e6fbe9546e7ae33e098a780e90
#
_entry.id   051dc7e6fbe9546e7ae33e098a780e90
#
_cell.length_a   1.000
_cell.length_b   1.000
_cell.length_c   1.000
_cell.angle_alpha   90.00
_cell.angle_beta   90.00
_cell.angle_gamma   90.00
#
_symmetry.space_group_name_H-M   'P 1'
#
loop_
_entity.id
_entity.type
_entity.pdbx_description
1 polymer ?
#
loop_
_entity_poly.entity_id
_entity_poly.type
_entity_poly.pdbx_seq_one_letter_code
_entity_poly.pdbx_strand_id
1 'polypeptide(L)'
;MIYKRKVRKTRKRFFSLDQAQSYIGDLEKGTEIFGITKGQFSIIDIIEHVLNFTGKANVLISTWTAAHADIKKASSFLQNNKIDNIRFMVDRGFINRQPEYCADLKRLFGEDSIRFFRLHAKFVVIFNDDYHFVIRTSMNLNENKRFENFEITEDKDFCNYFIDFFNICFDNKDINDEKGDITNIPAFDDSDDSFLDLDFDLDL
;
A
#
# COMPACT_ATOMS: atom_id res chain seq x y z
N MET A 1 15.83 7.11 1.61
CA MET A 1 15.11 7.11 2.93
C MET A 1 15.12 5.69 3.50
N ILE A 2 15.47 5.50 4.75
CA ILE A 2 15.47 4.19 5.44
C ILE A 2 14.66 4.35 6.73
N TYR A 3 13.63 3.54 6.89
CA TYR A 3 12.87 3.47 8.14
C TYR A 3 13.41 2.34 9.02
N LYS A 4 13.71 2.64 10.28
CA LYS A 4 14.16 1.67 11.30
C LYS A 4 13.18 1.69 12.48
N ARG A 5 12.81 0.53 12.98
CA ARG A 5 11.95 0.39 14.16
C ARG A 5 12.39 -0.77 15.04
N LYS A 6 11.94 -0.77 16.31
CA LYS A 6 12.13 -1.92 17.20
C LYS A 6 11.35 -3.13 16.66
N VAL A 7 11.94 -4.32 16.80
CA VAL A 7 11.27 -5.58 16.43
C VAL A 7 10.04 -5.77 17.32
N ARG A 8 8.91 -6.06 16.69
CA ARG A 8 7.63 -6.36 17.37
C ARG A 8 7.36 -7.85 17.33
N LYS A 9 6.50 -8.31 18.22
CA LYS A 9 6.01 -9.70 18.15
C LYS A 9 5.05 -9.82 16.98
N THR A 10 5.46 -10.57 15.93
CA THR A 10 4.69 -10.73 14.71
C THR A 10 3.79 -11.96 14.79
N ARG A 11 2.50 -11.79 14.50
CA ARG A 11 1.60 -12.92 14.28
C ARG A 11 1.88 -13.51 12.89
N LYS A 12 2.05 -14.83 12.82
CA LYS A 12 2.33 -15.55 11.58
C LYS A 12 1.07 -16.26 11.09
N ARG A 13 0.78 -16.17 9.80
CA ARG A 13 -0.32 -16.84 9.13
C ARG A 13 0.19 -17.61 7.92
N PHE A 14 -0.20 -18.85 7.82
CA PHE A 14 0.04 -19.67 6.63
C PHE A 14 -1.25 -19.78 5.83
N PHE A 15 -1.15 -20.16 4.56
CA PHE A 15 -2.32 -20.27 3.71
C PHE A 15 -3.38 -21.21 4.32
N SER A 16 -4.63 -20.78 4.22
CA SER A 16 -5.81 -21.60 4.48
C SER A 16 -6.77 -21.43 3.29
N LEU A 17 -7.87 -22.15 3.30
CA LEU A 17 -8.93 -21.98 2.30
C LEU A 17 -9.93 -20.88 2.69
N ASP A 18 -9.67 -20.18 3.78
CA ASP A 18 -10.56 -19.18 4.34
C ASP A 18 -10.46 -17.84 3.57
N GLN A 19 -11.48 -17.03 3.70
CA GLN A 19 -11.48 -15.66 3.23
C GLN A 19 -10.53 -14.78 4.05
N ALA A 20 -10.13 -13.62 3.51
CA ALA A 20 -9.19 -12.69 4.14
C ALA A 20 -9.54 -12.39 5.60
N GLN A 21 -10.81 -12.10 5.91
CA GLN A 21 -11.26 -11.78 7.25
C GLN A 21 -10.98 -12.91 8.26
N SER A 22 -11.38 -14.14 7.94
CA SER A 22 -11.16 -15.31 8.82
C SER A 22 -9.68 -15.64 8.94
N TYR A 23 -8.93 -15.47 7.86
CA TYR A 23 -7.51 -15.80 7.80
C TYR A 23 -6.64 -14.80 8.57
N ILE A 24 -6.90 -13.51 8.43
CA ILE A 24 -6.17 -12.42 9.12
C ILE A 24 -6.59 -12.37 10.59
N GLY A 25 -7.90 -12.53 10.86
CA GLY A 25 -8.50 -12.41 12.19
C GLY A 25 -8.60 -10.95 12.65
N ASP A 26 -8.84 -10.77 13.95
CA ASP A 26 -9.04 -9.45 14.53
C ASP A 26 -7.79 -8.57 14.43
N LEU A 27 -8.02 -7.30 14.09
CA LEU A 27 -7.00 -6.24 14.09
C LEU A 27 -7.03 -5.49 15.42
N GLU A 28 -5.91 -4.89 15.78
CA GLU A 28 -5.77 -4.04 16.98
C GLU A 28 -4.65 -3.01 16.77
N LYS A 29 -4.58 -1.99 17.61
CA LYS A 29 -3.45 -1.03 17.58
C LYS A 29 -2.13 -1.76 17.86
N GLY A 30 -1.10 -1.42 17.08
CA GLY A 30 0.19 -2.08 17.15
C GLY A 30 0.23 -3.49 16.54
N THR A 31 -0.79 -3.86 15.76
CA THR A 31 -0.81 -5.13 15.03
C THR A 31 0.38 -5.26 14.09
N GLU A 32 0.98 -6.43 14.09
CA GLU A 32 1.92 -6.87 13.06
C GLU A 32 1.63 -8.32 12.68
N ILE A 33 1.22 -8.53 11.43
CA ILE A 33 0.83 -9.84 10.89
C ILE A 33 1.63 -10.10 9.63
N PHE A 34 2.25 -11.27 9.55
CA PHE A 34 2.82 -11.80 8.31
C PHE A 34 2.01 -13.01 7.87
N GLY A 35 1.63 -13.03 6.59
CA GLY A 35 0.86 -14.13 6.02
C GLY A 35 1.38 -14.58 4.65
N ILE A 36 1.10 -15.85 4.33
CA ILE A 36 1.29 -16.43 3.00
C ILE A 36 -0.06 -16.94 2.53
N THR A 37 -0.50 -16.47 1.37
CA THR A 37 -1.73 -16.91 0.70
C THR A 37 -1.41 -17.80 -0.50
N LYS A 38 -2.39 -18.53 -0.97
CA LYS A 38 -2.32 -19.32 -2.22
C LYS A 38 -3.36 -18.80 -3.24
N GLY A 39 -3.69 -17.51 -3.17
CA GLY A 39 -4.64 -16.87 -4.07
C GLY A 39 -6.11 -17.12 -3.72
N GLN A 40 -6.43 -17.43 -2.47
CA GLN A 40 -7.80 -17.57 -2.00
C GLN A 40 -8.48 -16.21 -1.75
N PHE A 41 -7.72 -15.13 -1.72
CA PHE A 41 -8.19 -13.75 -1.67
C PHE A 41 -7.13 -12.82 -2.30
N SER A 42 -7.53 -11.62 -2.66
CA SER A 42 -6.67 -10.60 -3.27
C SER A 42 -6.30 -9.50 -2.28
N ILE A 43 -5.43 -8.56 -2.69
CA ILE A 43 -5.08 -7.41 -1.87
C ILE A 43 -6.31 -6.53 -1.55
N ILE A 44 -7.30 -6.46 -2.45
CA ILE A 44 -8.51 -5.66 -2.23
C ILE A 44 -9.37 -6.23 -1.09
N ASP A 45 -9.30 -7.55 -0.84
CA ASP A 45 -10.01 -8.18 0.27
C ASP A 45 -9.33 -7.86 1.60
N ILE A 46 -7.99 -7.71 1.62
CA ILE A 46 -7.25 -7.23 2.78
C ILE A 46 -7.59 -5.76 3.05
N ILE A 47 -7.65 -4.92 2.00
CA ILE A 47 -8.06 -3.52 2.13
C ILE A 47 -9.45 -3.43 2.74
N GLU A 48 -10.41 -4.21 2.25
CA GLU A 48 -11.76 -4.25 2.80
C GLU A 48 -11.79 -4.64 4.28
N HIS A 49 -11.00 -5.66 4.65
CA HIS A 49 -10.90 -6.11 6.04
C HIS A 49 -10.37 -5.01 6.96
N VAL A 50 -9.31 -4.30 6.53
CA VAL A 50 -8.75 -3.18 7.30
C VAL A 50 -9.74 -2.01 7.37
N LEU A 51 -10.42 -1.65 6.27
CA LEU A 51 -11.42 -0.59 6.26
C LEU A 51 -12.64 -0.92 7.15
N ASN A 52 -13.04 -2.18 7.25
CA ASN A 52 -14.11 -2.60 8.17
C ASN A 52 -13.71 -2.43 9.65
N PHE A 53 -12.40 -2.47 9.96
CA PHE A 53 -11.88 -2.23 11.30
C PHE A 53 -11.66 -0.73 11.56
N THR A 54 -11.02 0.00 10.65
CA THR A 54 -10.66 1.41 10.85
C THR A 54 -11.87 2.34 10.71
N GLY A 55 -12.92 1.91 10.01
CA GLY A 55 -13.93 2.80 9.48
C GLY A 55 -13.40 3.59 8.28
N LYS A 56 -14.03 4.74 8.02
CA LYS A 56 -13.69 5.62 6.91
C LYS A 56 -12.23 6.12 7.00
N ALA A 57 -11.48 5.97 5.92
CA ALA A 57 -10.05 6.27 5.90
C ALA A 57 -9.56 6.73 4.53
N ASN A 58 -8.35 7.31 4.48
CA ASN A 58 -7.59 7.55 3.27
C ASN A 58 -6.86 6.28 2.84
N VAL A 59 -6.74 6.05 1.54
CA VAL A 59 -6.09 4.87 0.97
C VAL A 59 -5.08 5.27 -0.10
N LEU A 60 -3.84 4.79 0.03
CA LEU A 60 -2.79 4.96 -0.97
C LEU A 60 -2.38 3.56 -1.46
N ILE A 61 -2.40 3.35 -2.76
CA ILE A 61 -2.12 2.04 -3.37
C ILE A 61 -0.94 2.14 -4.32
N SER A 62 0.08 1.32 -4.10
CA SER A 62 1.18 1.09 -5.02
C SER A 62 1.07 -0.32 -5.62
N THR A 63 0.98 -0.42 -6.94
CA THR A 63 0.80 -1.71 -7.63
C THR A 63 1.44 -1.74 -9.02
N TRP A 64 1.92 -2.91 -9.44
CA TRP A 64 2.44 -3.10 -10.80
C TRP A 64 1.34 -3.29 -11.84
N THR A 65 0.19 -3.84 -11.45
CA THR A 65 -0.98 -4.07 -12.31
C THR A 65 -2.25 -4.09 -11.47
N ALA A 66 -3.40 -3.90 -12.11
CA ALA A 66 -4.72 -3.97 -11.51
C ALA A 66 -5.69 -4.69 -12.43
N ALA A 67 -6.66 -5.41 -11.88
CA ALA A 67 -7.74 -6.06 -12.62
C ALA A 67 -9.05 -5.28 -12.49
N HIS A 68 -9.91 -5.41 -13.50
CA HIS A 68 -11.18 -4.71 -13.55
C HIS A 68 -12.09 -4.95 -12.32
N ALA A 69 -12.14 -6.20 -11.82
CA ALA A 69 -12.94 -6.54 -10.65
C ALA A 69 -12.47 -5.80 -9.39
N ASP A 70 -11.14 -5.76 -9.16
CA ASP A 70 -10.56 -5.11 -7.99
C ASP A 70 -10.66 -3.57 -8.10
N ILE A 71 -10.50 -3.01 -9.30
CA ILE A 71 -10.74 -1.58 -9.58
C ILE A 71 -12.19 -1.20 -9.26
N LYS A 72 -13.17 -2.00 -9.70
CA LYS A 72 -14.58 -1.78 -9.40
C LYS A 72 -14.87 -1.90 -7.91
N LYS A 73 -14.29 -2.90 -7.24
CA LYS A 73 -14.46 -3.08 -5.79
C LYS A 73 -13.89 -1.89 -5.02
N ALA A 74 -12.70 -1.39 -5.37
CA ALA A 74 -12.14 -0.17 -4.79
C ALA A 74 -13.05 1.05 -5.02
N SER A 75 -13.62 1.20 -6.21
CA SER A 75 -14.59 2.28 -6.51
C SER A 75 -15.85 2.18 -5.64
N SER A 76 -16.33 0.97 -5.37
CA SER A 76 -17.49 0.77 -4.49
C SER A 76 -17.23 1.22 -3.05
N PHE A 77 -15.98 1.15 -2.57
CA PHE A 77 -15.62 1.65 -1.24
C PHE A 77 -15.75 3.18 -1.14
N LEU A 78 -15.40 3.92 -2.21
CA LEU A 78 -15.66 5.36 -2.30
C LEU A 78 -17.16 5.66 -2.29
N GLN A 79 -17.94 4.99 -3.15
CA GLN A 79 -19.37 5.17 -3.28
C GLN A 79 -20.12 4.87 -1.97
N ASN A 80 -19.66 3.88 -1.22
CA ASN A 80 -20.20 3.48 0.07
C ASN A 80 -19.63 4.26 1.26
N ASN A 81 -18.89 5.35 0.99
CA ASN A 81 -18.30 6.23 2.01
C ASN A 81 -17.34 5.51 2.99
N LYS A 82 -16.73 4.41 2.56
CA LYS A 82 -15.68 3.72 3.32
C LYS A 82 -14.30 4.35 3.13
N ILE A 83 -14.10 5.10 2.06
CA ILE A 83 -12.86 5.80 1.73
C ILE A 83 -13.13 7.29 1.59
N ASP A 84 -12.28 8.13 2.19
CA ASP A 84 -12.28 9.58 2.01
C ASP A 84 -11.59 9.99 0.73
N ASN A 85 -10.36 9.55 0.58
CA ASN A 85 -9.52 9.83 -0.58
C ASN A 85 -8.72 8.58 -0.94
N ILE A 86 -8.55 8.34 -2.24
CA ILE A 86 -7.75 7.26 -2.76
C ILE A 86 -6.76 7.77 -3.80
N ARG A 87 -5.50 7.34 -3.70
CA ARG A 87 -4.47 7.64 -4.70
C ARG A 87 -3.72 6.38 -5.12
N PHE A 88 -3.29 6.35 -6.38
CA PHE A 88 -2.62 5.21 -6.97
C PHE A 88 -1.26 5.58 -7.55
N MET A 89 -0.25 4.80 -7.22
CA MET A 89 0.99 4.71 -7.98
C MET A 89 0.99 3.39 -8.75
N VAL A 90 1.09 3.45 -10.07
CA VAL A 90 0.97 2.29 -10.95
C VAL A 90 2.19 2.20 -11.87
N ASP A 91 2.62 0.97 -12.16
CA ASP A 91 3.69 0.77 -13.13
C ASP A 91 3.34 1.35 -14.50
N ARG A 92 4.27 2.12 -15.09
CA ARG A 92 4.06 2.78 -16.39
C ARG A 92 3.73 1.79 -17.51
N GLY A 93 4.31 0.61 -17.49
CA GLY A 93 4.01 -0.43 -18.46
C GLY A 93 2.56 -0.93 -18.41
N PHE A 94 1.82 -0.65 -17.34
CA PHE A 94 0.40 -0.98 -17.23
C PHE A 94 -0.45 -0.32 -18.32
N ILE A 95 -0.12 0.91 -18.72
CA ILE A 95 -0.80 1.64 -19.79
C ILE A 95 -0.82 0.81 -21.09
N ASN A 96 0.29 0.19 -21.42
CA ASN A 96 0.43 -0.60 -22.66
C ASN A 96 -0.07 -2.04 -22.50
N ARG A 97 0.10 -2.64 -21.31
CA ARG A 97 -0.31 -4.02 -21.05
C ARG A 97 -1.81 -4.17 -20.86
N GLN A 98 -2.47 -3.17 -20.27
CA GLN A 98 -3.88 -3.22 -19.89
C GLN A 98 -4.54 -1.84 -20.09
N PRO A 99 -4.63 -1.34 -21.33
CA PRO A 99 -5.12 0.01 -21.63
C PRO A 99 -6.56 0.25 -21.15
N GLU A 100 -7.42 -0.77 -21.26
CA GLU A 100 -8.81 -0.67 -20.81
C GLU A 100 -8.93 -0.51 -19.29
N TYR A 101 -8.13 -1.25 -18.52
CA TYR A 101 -8.13 -1.15 -17.06
C TYR A 101 -7.50 0.17 -16.59
N CYS A 102 -6.52 0.68 -17.34
CA CYS A 102 -5.96 2.00 -17.11
C CYS A 102 -7.02 3.10 -17.34
N ALA A 103 -7.81 2.97 -18.41
CA ALA A 103 -8.92 3.88 -18.68
C ALA A 103 -10.00 3.82 -17.58
N ASP A 104 -10.33 2.64 -17.09
CA ASP A 104 -11.25 2.46 -15.98
C ASP A 104 -10.76 3.12 -14.69
N LEU A 105 -9.47 2.96 -14.35
CA LEU A 105 -8.88 3.64 -13.22
C LEU A 105 -9.05 5.16 -13.33
N LYS A 106 -8.69 5.75 -14.47
CA LYS A 106 -8.82 7.18 -14.71
C LYS A 106 -10.28 7.65 -14.65
N ARG A 107 -11.19 6.90 -15.22
CA ARG A 107 -12.63 7.22 -15.25
C ARG A 107 -13.26 7.16 -13.86
N LEU A 108 -12.88 6.19 -13.02
CA LEU A 108 -13.50 5.96 -11.71
C LEU A 108 -12.91 6.82 -10.60
N PHE A 109 -11.62 7.15 -10.67
CA PHE A 109 -10.91 7.85 -9.59
C PHE A 109 -10.38 9.24 -10.00
N GLY A 110 -10.41 9.59 -11.29
CA GLY A 110 -9.84 10.82 -11.83
C GLY A 110 -8.34 10.73 -12.09
N GLU A 111 -7.86 11.52 -13.04
CA GLU A 111 -6.44 11.52 -13.43
C GLU A 111 -5.53 12.04 -12.31
N ASP A 112 -6.01 12.99 -11.51
CA ASP A 112 -5.24 13.56 -10.40
C ASP A 112 -4.96 12.57 -9.28
N SER A 113 -5.75 11.49 -9.18
CA SER A 113 -5.57 10.42 -8.21
C SER A 113 -4.54 9.37 -8.63
N ILE A 114 -3.94 9.49 -9.82
CA ILE A 114 -3.09 8.44 -10.39
C ILE A 114 -1.76 9.04 -10.87
N ARG A 115 -0.66 8.34 -10.55
CA ARG A 115 0.66 8.61 -11.11
C ARG A 115 1.28 7.31 -11.63
N PHE A 116 2.03 7.44 -12.72
CA PHE A 116 2.68 6.31 -13.41
C PHE A 116 4.20 6.40 -13.28
N PHE A 117 4.81 5.32 -12.77
CA PHE A 117 6.27 5.24 -12.55
C PHE A 117 6.82 3.92 -13.11
N ARG A 118 8.13 3.79 -13.22
CA ARG A 118 8.78 2.48 -13.31
C ARG A 118 8.74 1.83 -11.94
N LEU A 119 7.69 1.08 -11.65
CA LEU A 119 7.32 0.65 -10.32
C LEU A 119 7.13 -0.87 -10.26
N HIS A 120 7.78 -1.51 -9.29
CA HIS A 120 7.51 -2.91 -8.94
C HIS A 120 7.15 -3.12 -7.46
N ALA A 121 7.25 -2.06 -6.66
CA ALA A 121 6.84 -2.09 -5.26
C ALA A 121 5.32 -2.21 -5.12
N LYS A 122 4.87 -3.09 -4.23
CA LYS A 122 3.45 -3.31 -3.94
C LYS A 122 3.21 -3.11 -2.47
N PHE A 123 2.44 -2.09 -2.17
CA PHE A 123 2.03 -1.78 -0.81
C PHE A 123 0.76 -0.94 -0.79
N VAL A 124 0.07 -0.96 0.32
CA VAL A 124 -1.12 -0.14 0.58
C VAL A 124 -0.94 0.55 1.91
N VAL A 125 -1.37 1.81 1.97
CA VAL A 125 -1.43 2.60 3.20
C VAL A 125 -2.89 2.95 3.46
N ILE A 126 -3.38 2.69 4.66
CA ILE A 126 -4.76 3.00 5.08
C ILE A 126 -4.67 3.76 6.39
N PHE A 127 -5.16 5.01 6.40
CA PHE A 127 -5.01 5.87 7.58
C PHE A 127 -6.16 6.84 7.76
N ASN A 128 -6.42 7.13 9.02
CA ASN A 128 -7.29 8.21 9.49
C ASN A 128 -6.70 8.78 10.80
N ASP A 129 -7.47 9.55 11.54
CA ASP A 129 -6.98 10.17 12.79
C ASP A 129 -6.61 9.14 13.86
N ASP A 130 -7.25 7.96 13.86
CA ASP A 130 -7.12 6.94 14.90
C ASP A 130 -6.18 5.80 14.55
N TYR A 131 -6.05 5.44 13.25
CA TYR A 131 -5.38 4.24 12.77
C TYR A 131 -4.43 4.53 11.61
N HIS A 132 -3.30 3.78 11.56
CA HIS A 132 -2.23 3.97 10.60
C HIS A 132 -1.68 2.63 10.14
N PHE A 133 -2.30 2.05 9.11
CA PHE A 133 -1.93 0.74 8.58
C PHE A 133 -1.05 0.83 7.35
N VAL A 134 -0.02 0.00 7.31
CA VAL A 134 0.79 -0.28 6.12
C VAL A 134 0.68 -1.77 5.80
N ILE A 135 0.32 -2.07 4.56
CA ILE A 135 0.27 -3.43 4.02
C ILE A 135 1.37 -3.55 2.97
N ARG A 136 2.40 -4.33 3.24
CA ARG A 136 3.46 -4.68 2.27
C ARG A 136 3.18 -6.06 1.71
N THR A 137 3.32 -6.25 0.40
CA THR A 137 2.90 -7.50 -0.21
C THR A 137 3.61 -7.79 -1.53
N SER A 138 3.61 -9.04 -1.95
CA SER A 138 3.94 -9.43 -3.33
C SER A 138 2.71 -9.39 -4.25
N MET A 139 1.49 -9.31 -3.69
CA MET A 139 0.23 -9.25 -4.46
C MET A 139 0.10 -7.95 -5.22
N ASN A 140 -0.42 -8.05 -6.43
CA ASN A 140 -0.93 -6.89 -7.17
C ASN A 140 -2.42 -6.67 -6.87
N LEU A 141 -2.98 -5.60 -7.40
CA LEU A 141 -4.42 -5.33 -7.36
C LEU A 141 -5.15 -6.21 -8.40
N ASN A 142 -4.96 -7.52 -8.27
CA ASN A 142 -5.60 -8.55 -9.08
C ASN A 142 -5.60 -9.89 -8.35
N GLU A 143 -6.60 -10.71 -8.61
CA GLU A 143 -6.62 -12.09 -8.15
C GLU A 143 -5.50 -12.90 -8.84
N ASN A 144 -4.75 -13.68 -8.05
CA ASN A 144 -3.67 -14.51 -8.57
C ASN A 144 -3.55 -15.81 -7.78
N LYS A 145 -3.73 -16.95 -8.46
CA LYS A 145 -3.65 -18.30 -7.86
C LYS A 145 -2.20 -18.76 -7.63
N ARG A 146 -1.35 -17.89 -7.11
CA ARG A 146 0.04 -18.18 -6.75
C ARG A 146 0.24 -18.03 -5.25
N PHE A 147 1.38 -18.54 -4.77
CA PHE A 147 1.82 -18.18 -3.43
C PHE A 147 2.23 -16.71 -3.41
N GLU A 148 1.59 -15.97 -2.54
CA GLU A 148 1.87 -14.55 -2.30
C GLU A 148 2.04 -14.31 -0.81
N ASN A 149 2.89 -13.35 -0.46
CA ASN A 149 3.01 -12.90 0.92
C ASN A 149 2.32 -11.58 1.13
N PHE A 150 1.91 -11.34 2.36
CA PHE A 150 1.52 -10.01 2.83
C PHE A 150 2.01 -9.78 4.26
N GLU A 151 2.16 -8.53 4.59
CA GLU A 151 2.50 -8.08 5.92
C GLU A 151 1.63 -6.87 6.26
N ILE A 152 0.92 -6.93 7.36
CA ILE A 152 0.05 -5.86 7.86
C ILE A 152 0.69 -5.31 9.12
N THR A 153 0.96 -4.01 9.15
CA THR A 153 1.54 -3.32 10.29
C THR A 153 0.68 -2.13 10.64
N GLU A 154 0.26 -2.00 11.89
CA GLU A 154 -0.31 -0.75 12.42
C GLU A 154 0.77 -0.01 13.19
N ASP A 155 1.23 1.11 12.60
CA ASP A 155 2.32 1.93 13.13
C ASP A 155 2.28 3.31 12.48
N LYS A 156 2.12 4.36 13.29
CA LYS A 156 1.96 5.72 12.80
C LYS A 156 3.21 6.24 12.08
N ASP A 157 4.38 6.04 12.66
CA ASP A 157 5.62 6.56 12.09
C ASP A 157 5.97 5.85 10.79
N PHE A 158 5.75 4.53 10.76
CA PHE A 158 5.92 3.75 9.54
C PHE A 158 4.91 4.12 8.45
N CYS A 159 3.68 4.41 8.83
CA CYS A 159 2.65 4.90 7.91
C CYS A 159 3.04 6.27 7.32
N ASN A 160 3.48 7.21 8.17
CA ASN A 160 3.92 8.53 7.74
C ASN A 160 5.07 8.46 6.73
N TYR A 161 6.04 7.56 6.93
CA TYR A 161 7.12 7.31 5.96
C TYR A 161 6.58 7.04 4.54
N PHE A 162 5.53 6.21 4.40
CA PHE A 162 4.91 5.93 3.11
C PHE A 162 4.05 7.09 2.60
N ILE A 163 3.37 7.80 3.48
CA ILE A 163 2.57 8.99 3.12
C ILE A 163 3.50 10.06 2.53
N ASP A 164 4.62 10.33 3.17
CA ASP A 164 5.62 11.30 2.70
C ASP A 164 6.18 10.90 1.34
N PHE A 165 6.52 9.62 1.17
CA PHE A 165 6.93 9.10 -0.12
C PHE A 165 5.88 9.30 -1.22
N PHE A 166 4.60 9.03 -0.94
CA PHE A 166 3.50 9.29 -1.87
C PHE A 166 3.36 10.76 -2.21
N ASN A 167 3.42 11.65 -1.21
CA ASN A 167 3.30 13.08 -1.40
C ASN A 167 4.42 13.59 -2.31
N ILE A 168 5.66 13.21 -2.07
CA ILE A 168 6.79 13.56 -2.93
C ILE A 168 6.55 13.12 -4.38
N CYS A 169 6.07 11.90 -4.58
CA CYS A 169 5.76 11.36 -5.90
C CYS A 169 4.60 12.11 -6.59
N PHE A 170 3.61 12.57 -5.83
CA PHE A 170 2.44 13.26 -6.38
C PHE A 170 2.69 14.76 -6.63
N ASP A 171 3.48 15.41 -5.79
CA ASP A 171 3.75 16.84 -5.86
C ASP A 171 4.82 17.18 -6.91
N ASN A 172 5.72 16.24 -7.18
CA ASN A 172 6.80 16.43 -8.12
C ASN A 172 6.38 16.03 -9.54
N LYS A 173 5.95 17.03 -10.34
CA LYS A 173 5.49 16.81 -11.71
C LYS A 173 6.60 16.29 -12.63
N ASP A 174 7.85 16.59 -12.33
CA ASP A 174 9.01 16.19 -13.13
C ASP A 174 9.34 14.68 -13.00
N ILE A 175 8.90 14.04 -11.93
CA ILE A 175 9.04 12.58 -11.74
C ILE A 175 8.14 11.79 -12.72
N ASN A 176 7.07 12.40 -13.21
CA ASN A 176 6.17 11.83 -14.23
C ASN A 176 6.68 11.99 -15.66
N ASP A 177 7.93 12.47 -15.88
CA ASP A 177 8.45 12.72 -17.21
C ASP A 177 8.41 11.46 -18.08
N GLU A 178 8.03 11.68 -19.36
CA GLU A 178 7.86 10.64 -20.39
C GLU A 178 9.13 9.79 -20.61
N LYS A 179 10.30 10.26 -20.20
CA LYS A 179 11.58 9.57 -20.33
C LYS A 179 11.89 8.63 -19.17
N GLY A 180 11.14 8.69 -18.08
CA GLY A 180 11.27 7.74 -16.95
C GLY A 180 12.63 7.75 -16.27
N ASP A 181 13.34 8.85 -16.31
CA ASP A 181 14.60 9.04 -15.62
C ASP A 181 14.31 9.46 -14.18
N ILE A 182 14.52 8.54 -13.24
CA ILE A 182 14.33 8.75 -11.79
C ILE A 182 15.44 9.66 -11.20
N THR A 183 16.29 10.24 -12.04
CA THR A 183 17.43 11.05 -11.61
C THR A 183 17.03 12.34 -10.87
N ASN A 184 15.76 12.71 -10.90
CA ASN A 184 15.23 13.93 -10.27
C ASN A 184 14.32 13.68 -9.06
N ILE A 185 14.30 12.48 -8.46
CA ILE A 185 13.77 12.37 -7.11
C ILE A 185 14.74 13.15 -6.22
N PRO A 186 14.30 14.22 -5.53
CA PRO A 186 15.16 14.93 -4.60
C PRO A 186 15.79 13.89 -3.69
N ALA A 187 17.12 13.89 -3.55
CA ALA A 187 17.76 13.07 -2.53
C ALA A 187 17.04 13.42 -1.23
N PHE A 188 16.45 12.44 -0.58
CA PHE A 188 15.90 12.65 0.75
C PHE A 188 17.07 13.16 1.58
N ASP A 189 16.91 14.33 2.15
CA ASP A 189 17.92 14.91 3.01
C ASP A 189 18.00 14.01 4.27
N ASP A 190 18.98 13.12 4.29
CA ASP A 190 19.30 12.29 5.45
C ASP A 190 19.89 13.13 6.60
N SER A 191 19.95 14.47 6.46
CA SER A 191 20.52 15.37 7.45
C SER A 191 19.60 15.67 8.65
N ASP A 192 18.36 15.18 8.64
CA ASP A 192 17.52 15.22 9.84
C ASP A 192 17.87 14.02 10.74
N ASP A 193 19.08 14.12 11.32
CA ASP A 193 19.67 13.15 12.25
C ASP A 193 18.92 13.04 13.60
N SER A 194 17.77 13.69 13.75
CA SER A 194 16.97 13.64 14.99
C SER A 194 16.42 12.25 15.32
N PHE A 195 16.56 11.28 14.39
CA PHE A 195 16.17 9.88 14.59
C PHE A 195 17.34 8.93 14.87
N LEU A 196 18.59 9.39 14.90
CA LEU A 196 19.78 8.54 15.08
C LEU A 196 20.22 8.37 16.53
N ASP A 197 19.66 9.09 17.49
CA ASP A 197 19.94 8.92 18.91
C ASP A 197 19.11 7.80 19.55
N LEU A 198 19.19 6.60 19.00
CA LEU A 198 18.83 5.39 19.71
C LEU A 198 20.13 4.61 20.00
N ASP A 199 20.69 4.84 21.17
CA ASP A 199 21.77 4.08 21.74
C ASP A 199 21.50 2.57 21.60
N PHE A 200 22.31 1.93 20.77
CA PHE A 200 22.41 0.49 20.75
C PHE A 200 23.39 0.07 21.86
N ASP A 201 22.88 -0.12 23.07
CA ASP A 201 23.57 -0.94 24.04
C ASP A 201 23.55 -2.39 23.53
N LEU A 202 24.63 -2.77 22.89
CA LEU A 202 24.98 -4.17 22.64
C LEU A 202 25.64 -4.73 23.89
N ASP A 203 24.84 -5.18 24.85
CA ASP A 203 25.33 -6.12 25.85
C ASP A 203 25.44 -7.51 25.21
N LEU A 204 26.66 -7.97 25.03
CA LEU A 204 27.06 -9.32 24.64
C LEU A 204 26.84 -10.33 25.79
#